data_8b469bc1bde68ffb8e083e0e1aaa6369
#
_entry.id   8b469bc1bde68ffb8e083e0e1aaa6369
#
_cell.length_a   1.000
_cell.length_b   1.000
_cell.length_c   1.000
_cell.angle_alpha   90.00
_cell.angle_beta   90.00
_cell.angle_gamma   90.00
#
_symmetry.space_group_name_H-M   'P 1'
#
loop_
_entity.id
_entity.type
_entity.pdbx_description
1 polymer ?
#
loop_
_entity_poly.entity_id
_entity_poly.type
_entity_poly.pdbx_seq_one_letter_code
_entity_poly.pdbx_strand_id
1 'polypeptide(L)'
;AYFFSSVNILQIYIKKVLKKYSNKAYISDVYKEILKDQINVEGIKISINDFECLGTPEQVRNFSLNSITEVKRFCFDLDNTLVSFPRIKGDYTTVSPMHENIKFLQMLKLKGHHITIYTARRMKTHNSNVKKVIKEIKELTIKQLKNFKIDYDELIFGKPYADYYIDDLSINSLEDLNFKLGYYYE
;
A
#
# COMPACT_ATOMS: atom_id res chain seq x y z
N ALA A 1 20.10 13.95 -8.63
CA ALA A 1 19.74 15.08 -7.77
C ALA A 1 20.45 16.34 -8.26
N TYR A 2 19.88 17.51 -7.97
CA TYR A 2 20.43 18.82 -8.34
C TYR A 2 20.62 19.66 -7.08
N PHE A 3 21.81 20.24 -6.90
CA PHE A 3 22.14 21.07 -5.75
C PHE A 3 22.61 22.45 -6.22
N PHE A 4 22.19 23.50 -5.54
CA PHE A 4 22.59 24.86 -5.81
C PHE A 4 23.17 25.47 -4.56
N SER A 5 24.30 26.17 -4.68
CA SER A 5 24.98 26.80 -3.55
C SER A 5 24.17 27.93 -2.90
N SER A 6 23.22 28.51 -3.63
CA SER A 6 22.27 29.45 -3.08
C SER A 6 20.95 29.50 -3.84
N VAL A 7 19.88 29.86 -3.17
CA VAL A 7 18.55 30.08 -3.76
C VAL A 7 18.59 31.23 -4.77
N ASN A 8 19.42 32.26 -4.54
CA ASN A 8 19.53 33.39 -5.45
C ASN A 8 20.06 32.98 -6.82
N ILE A 9 21.10 32.14 -6.88
CA ILE A 9 21.61 31.58 -8.12
C ILE A 9 20.51 30.83 -8.84
N LEU A 10 19.81 29.93 -8.17
CA LEU A 10 18.72 29.17 -8.77
C LEU A 10 17.64 30.10 -9.34
N GLN A 11 17.19 31.11 -8.59
CA GLN A 11 16.14 32.03 -9.03
C GLN A 11 16.55 32.86 -10.26
N ILE A 12 17.78 33.33 -10.32
CA ILE A 12 18.30 34.08 -11.47
C ILE A 12 18.25 33.21 -12.73
N TYR A 13 18.77 32.00 -12.65
CA TYR A 13 18.89 31.12 -13.81
C TYR A 13 17.58 30.47 -14.21
N ILE A 14 16.66 30.19 -13.29
CA ILE A 14 15.30 29.76 -13.61
C ILE A 14 14.59 30.83 -14.44
N LYS A 15 14.66 32.11 -14.03
CA LYS A 15 14.06 33.20 -14.80
C LYS A 15 14.64 33.32 -16.21
N LYS A 16 15.97 33.13 -16.35
CA LYS A 16 16.68 33.13 -17.65
C LYS A 16 16.19 31.99 -18.54
N VAL A 17 16.09 30.79 -18.00
CA VAL A 17 15.66 29.56 -18.72
C VAL A 17 14.18 29.65 -19.12
N LEU A 18 13.29 30.09 -18.22
CA LEU A 18 11.86 30.23 -18.52
C LEU A 18 11.58 31.23 -19.63
N LYS A 19 12.34 32.33 -19.68
CA LYS A 19 12.26 33.29 -20.82
C LYS A 19 12.65 32.65 -22.16
N LYS A 20 13.60 31.71 -22.15
CA LYS A 20 14.14 31.10 -23.35
C LYS A 20 13.36 29.87 -23.83
N TYR A 21 12.93 29.00 -22.91
CA TYR A 21 12.36 27.69 -23.23
C TYR A 21 10.86 27.57 -22.91
N SER A 22 10.26 28.62 -22.33
CA SER A 22 8.84 28.62 -21.98
C SER A 22 8.44 27.40 -21.12
N ASN A 23 7.31 26.74 -21.44
CA ASN A 23 6.79 25.60 -20.67
C ASN A 23 7.50 24.27 -20.89
N LYS A 24 8.58 24.24 -21.70
CA LYS A 24 9.41 23.05 -21.98
C LYS A 24 10.77 23.11 -21.30
N ALA A 25 10.92 23.91 -20.26
CA ALA A 25 12.18 24.05 -19.52
C ALA A 25 12.39 22.90 -18.55
N TYR A 26 13.60 22.36 -18.51
CA TYR A 26 14.04 21.36 -17.54
C TYR A 26 15.06 21.97 -16.58
N ILE A 27 15.19 21.39 -15.39
CA ILE A 27 16.19 21.84 -14.41
C ILE A 27 17.62 21.71 -14.97
N SER A 28 17.88 20.74 -15.85
CA SER A 28 19.14 20.60 -16.56
C SER A 28 19.48 21.78 -17.47
N ASP A 29 18.49 22.51 -17.97
CA ASP A 29 18.72 23.71 -18.78
C ASP A 29 19.22 24.86 -17.93
N VAL A 30 18.87 24.90 -16.63
CA VAL A 30 19.44 25.83 -15.67
C VAL A 30 20.94 25.65 -15.56
N TYR A 31 21.43 24.41 -15.46
CA TYR A 31 22.86 24.11 -15.43
C TYR A 31 23.57 24.47 -16.74
N LYS A 32 22.93 24.27 -17.88
CA LYS A 32 23.50 24.72 -19.19
C LYS A 32 23.72 26.22 -19.23
N GLU A 33 22.80 27.02 -18.71
CA GLU A 33 22.97 28.48 -18.68
C GLU A 33 24.02 28.92 -17.61
N ILE A 34 24.09 28.21 -16.47
CA ILE A 34 25.12 28.43 -15.44
C ILE A 34 26.52 28.19 -16.01
N LEU A 35 26.70 27.09 -16.75
CA LEU A 35 27.98 26.73 -17.41
C LEU A 35 28.41 27.76 -18.46
N LYS A 36 27.47 28.37 -19.20
CA LYS A 36 27.77 29.42 -20.18
C LYS A 36 28.33 30.66 -19.53
N ASP A 37 27.87 30.97 -18.32
CA ASP A 37 28.37 32.10 -17.55
C ASP A 37 29.63 31.74 -16.73
N GLN A 38 30.26 30.59 -17.04
CA GLN A 38 31.51 30.08 -16.47
C GLN A 38 31.48 29.91 -14.94
N ILE A 39 30.28 29.74 -14.38
CA ILE A 39 30.11 29.39 -12.96
C ILE A 39 30.44 27.91 -12.78
N ASN A 40 31.20 27.61 -11.75
CA ASN A 40 31.63 26.24 -11.46
C ASN A 40 30.45 25.32 -11.19
N VAL A 41 30.41 24.20 -11.91
CA VAL A 41 29.44 23.10 -11.72
C VAL A 41 30.22 21.82 -11.54
N GLU A 42 30.02 21.15 -10.42
CA GLU A 42 30.67 19.89 -10.11
C GLU A 42 29.73 18.72 -10.34
N GLY A 43 30.20 17.71 -11.06
CA GLY A 43 29.50 16.44 -11.26
C GLY A 43 29.97 15.38 -10.27
N ILE A 44 29.10 14.92 -9.39
CA ILE A 44 29.38 13.83 -8.48
C ILE A 44 28.98 12.50 -9.15
N LYS A 45 29.97 11.64 -9.38
CA LYS A 45 29.70 10.29 -9.90
C LYS A 45 29.23 9.41 -8.77
N ILE A 46 28.06 8.79 -8.96
CA ILE A 46 27.50 7.79 -8.05
C ILE A 46 27.45 6.43 -8.77
N SER A 47 27.48 5.35 -8.00
CA SER A 47 27.26 4.00 -8.54
C SER A 47 25.83 3.85 -9.04
N ILE A 48 25.63 3.06 -10.09
CA ILE A 48 24.29 2.71 -10.55
C ILE A 48 23.47 1.97 -9.45
N ASN A 49 24.17 1.27 -8.56
CA ASN A 49 23.52 0.57 -7.44
C ASN A 49 23.06 1.50 -6.32
N ASP A 50 23.55 2.74 -6.29
CA ASP A 50 23.17 3.77 -5.32
C ASP A 50 22.16 4.76 -5.88
N PHE A 51 21.64 4.48 -7.10
CA PHE A 51 20.69 5.35 -7.78
C PHE A 51 19.46 4.59 -8.26
N GLU A 52 18.30 5.09 -7.89
CA GLU A 52 17.02 4.57 -8.37
C GLU A 52 16.26 5.66 -9.12
N CYS A 53 15.78 5.33 -10.33
CA CYS A 53 15.03 6.25 -11.16
C CYS A 53 13.52 6.08 -10.89
N LEU A 54 12.89 7.10 -10.32
CA LEU A 54 11.47 7.12 -9.96
C LEU A 54 10.70 8.22 -10.73
N GLY A 55 11.15 8.53 -11.95
CA GLY A 55 10.60 9.62 -12.76
C GLY A 55 9.30 9.29 -13.50
N THR A 56 8.92 8.01 -13.59
CA THR A 56 7.69 7.56 -14.24
C THR A 56 6.90 6.63 -13.34
N PRO A 57 5.56 6.52 -13.51
CA PRO A 57 4.74 5.57 -12.77
C PRO A 57 5.24 4.12 -12.88
N GLU A 58 5.72 3.72 -14.06
CA GLU A 58 6.29 2.40 -14.29
C GLU A 58 7.57 2.16 -13.48
N GLN A 59 8.47 3.15 -13.41
CA GLN A 59 9.69 3.07 -12.60
C GLN A 59 9.38 2.97 -11.11
N VAL A 60 8.41 3.76 -10.62
CA VAL A 60 7.94 3.66 -9.22
C VAL A 60 7.36 2.27 -8.95
N ARG A 61 6.55 1.74 -9.88
CA ARG A 61 5.99 0.39 -9.76
C ARG A 61 7.09 -0.67 -9.68
N ASN A 62 8.05 -0.64 -10.60
CA ASN A 62 9.14 -1.60 -10.64
C ASN A 62 10.00 -1.53 -9.36
N PHE A 63 10.28 -0.33 -8.87
CA PHE A 63 10.95 -0.14 -7.59
C PHE A 63 10.14 -0.74 -6.43
N SER A 64 8.85 -0.44 -6.33
CA SER A 64 7.97 -1.03 -5.30
C SER A 64 7.90 -2.55 -5.38
N LEU A 65 7.92 -3.12 -6.59
CA LEU A 65 7.93 -4.57 -6.78
C LEU A 65 9.25 -5.21 -6.37
N ASN A 66 10.37 -4.56 -6.66
CA ASN A 66 11.72 -5.09 -6.43
C ASN A 66 12.29 -4.77 -5.05
N SER A 67 11.80 -3.70 -4.40
CA SER A 67 12.32 -3.25 -3.10
C SER A 67 11.77 -4.02 -1.90
N ILE A 68 10.81 -4.93 -2.11
CA ILE A 68 10.31 -5.79 -1.04
C ILE A 68 11.26 -6.97 -0.90
N THR A 69 12.32 -6.76 -0.14
CA THR A 69 13.32 -7.81 0.19
C THR A 69 12.90 -8.64 1.40
N GLU A 70 11.89 -8.21 2.15
CA GLU A 70 11.45 -8.87 3.37
C GLU A 70 10.00 -9.36 3.28
N VAL A 71 9.81 -10.66 3.52
CA VAL A 71 8.47 -11.27 3.63
C VAL A 71 7.82 -10.78 4.92
N LYS A 72 6.71 -10.04 4.79
CA LYS A 72 5.94 -9.53 5.92
C LYS A 72 4.71 -10.40 6.19
N ARG A 73 4.18 -10.28 7.39
CA ARG A 73 2.95 -10.94 7.82
C ARG A 73 1.85 -9.89 7.97
N PHE A 74 0.72 -10.12 7.27
CA PHE A 74 -0.44 -9.24 7.33
C PHE A 74 -1.61 -9.99 7.96
N CYS A 75 -2.24 -9.37 8.94
CA CYS A 75 -3.43 -9.92 9.60
C CYS A 75 -4.65 -9.08 9.22
N PHE A 76 -5.56 -9.66 8.47
CA PHE A 76 -6.80 -9.01 8.04
C PHE A 76 -7.96 -9.45 8.91
N ASP A 77 -8.78 -8.49 9.34
CA ASP A 77 -10.14 -8.82 9.77
C ASP A 77 -10.98 -9.22 8.56
N LEU A 78 -12.14 -9.83 8.78
CA LEU A 78 -12.99 -10.32 7.70
C LEU A 78 -14.16 -9.38 7.43
N ASP A 79 -15.06 -9.21 8.42
CA ASP A 79 -16.29 -8.45 8.23
C ASP A 79 -16.03 -6.94 8.32
N ASN A 80 -16.53 -6.18 7.37
CA ASN A 80 -16.23 -4.76 7.15
C ASN A 80 -14.74 -4.45 6.84
N THR A 81 -14.01 -5.47 6.37
CA THR A 81 -12.61 -5.35 5.94
C THR A 81 -12.40 -6.01 4.58
N LEU A 82 -12.69 -7.30 4.43
CA LEU A 82 -12.64 -8.03 3.16
C LEU A 82 -14.03 -8.30 2.60
N VAL A 83 -15.04 -8.35 3.46
CA VAL A 83 -16.44 -8.45 3.08
C VAL A 83 -17.27 -7.43 3.86
N SER A 84 -18.41 -7.02 3.32
CA SER A 84 -19.34 -6.11 4.00
C SER A 84 -19.92 -6.73 5.28
N PHE A 85 -20.53 -5.91 6.12
CA PHE A 85 -21.46 -6.46 7.11
C PHE A 85 -22.61 -7.23 6.45
N PRO A 86 -23.15 -8.27 7.12
CA PRO A 86 -24.35 -8.95 6.64
C PRO A 86 -25.50 -7.96 6.41
N ARG A 87 -26.14 -8.00 5.26
CA ARG A 87 -27.34 -7.18 4.99
C ARG A 87 -28.51 -7.57 5.89
N ILE A 88 -28.60 -8.85 6.22
CA ILE A 88 -29.56 -9.38 7.20
C ILE A 88 -28.78 -9.72 8.46
N LYS A 89 -29.12 -9.07 9.58
CA LYS A 89 -28.42 -9.26 10.85
C LYS A 89 -28.30 -10.74 11.23
N GLY A 90 -27.07 -11.20 11.40
CA GLY A 90 -26.77 -12.58 11.77
C GLY A 90 -26.76 -13.58 10.61
N ASP A 91 -27.15 -13.18 9.40
CA ASP A 91 -27.06 -14.03 8.20
C ASP A 91 -25.84 -13.69 7.35
N TYR A 92 -24.75 -14.38 7.60
CA TYR A 92 -23.49 -14.18 6.88
C TYR A 92 -23.53 -14.62 5.40
N THR A 93 -24.61 -15.26 4.93
CA THR A 93 -24.78 -15.56 3.49
C THR A 93 -25.01 -14.29 2.68
N THR A 94 -25.41 -13.20 3.32
CA THR A 94 -25.80 -11.92 2.70
C THR A 94 -24.67 -10.91 2.58
N VAL A 95 -23.44 -11.27 2.94
CA VAL A 95 -22.25 -10.40 2.78
C VAL A 95 -21.84 -10.26 1.31
N SER A 96 -21.22 -9.13 0.99
CA SER A 96 -20.68 -8.85 -0.35
C SER A 96 -19.18 -8.61 -0.27
N PRO A 97 -18.37 -8.93 -1.32
CA PRO A 97 -16.93 -8.69 -1.32
C PRO A 97 -16.61 -7.21 -1.35
N MET A 98 -15.56 -6.79 -0.62
CA MET A 98 -14.96 -5.47 -0.68
C MET A 98 -13.77 -5.52 -1.66
N HIS A 99 -14.06 -5.23 -2.93
CA HIS A 99 -13.16 -5.53 -4.04
C HIS A 99 -11.78 -4.87 -3.91
N GLU A 100 -11.70 -3.62 -3.44
CA GLU A 100 -10.41 -2.91 -3.34
C GLU A 100 -9.49 -3.56 -2.30
N ASN A 101 -10.02 -3.90 -1.13
CA ASN A 101 -9.24 -4.57 -0.09
C ASN A 101 -8.85 -6.00 -0.50
N ILE A 102 -9.70 -6.70 -1.26
CA ILE A 102 -9.38 -8.02 -1.81
C ILE A 102 -8.27 -7.93 -2.86
N LYS A 103 -8.29 -6.95 -3.76
CA LYS A 103 -7.22 -6.69 -4.73
C LYS A 103 -5.89 -6.42 -4.01
N PHE A 104 -5.94 -5.59 -2.97
CA PHE A 104 -4.76 -5.29 -2.16
C PHE A 104 -4.19 -6.57 -1.51
N LEU A 105 -5.04 -7.39 -0.89
CA LEU A 105 -4.63 -8.67 -0.32
C LEU A 105 -4.02 -9.60 -1.39
N GLN A 106 -4.66 -9.72 -2.56
CA GLN A 106 -4.14 -10.54 -3.67
C GLN A 106 -2.76 -10.07 -4.14
N MET A 107 -2.56 -8.75 -4.22
CA MET A 107 -1.26 -8.17 -4.53
C MET A 107 -0.20 -8.55 -3.47
N LEU A 108 -0.53 -8.48 -2.18
CA LEU A 108 0.38 -8.91 -1.11
C LEU A 108 0.73 -10.40 -1.24
N LYS A 109 -0.24 -11.26 -1.57
CA LYS A 109 0.00 -12.70 -1.82
C LYS A 109 0.96 -12.91 -2.99
N LEU A 110 0.74 -12.21 -4.11
CA LEU A 110 1.61 -12.28 -5.29
C LEU A 110 3.04 -11.85 -4.98
N LYS A 111 3.22 -10.92 -4.03
CA LYS A 111 4.54 -10.49 -3.54
C LYS A 111 5.17 -11.46 -2.52
N GLY A 112 4.52 -12.57 -2.21
CA GLY A 112 5.03 -13.60 -1.31
C GLY A 112 4.84 -13.32 0.17
N HIS A 113 4.03 -12.34 0.54
CA HIS A 113 3.71 -12.06 1.93
C HIS A 113 2.79 -13.11 2.54
N HIS A 114 2.89 -13.30 3.85
CA HIS A 114 2.04 -14.20 4.62
C HIS A 114 0.74 -13.51 5.03
N ILE A 115 -0.40 -14.09 4.71
CA ILE A 115 -1.73 -13.54 4.98
C ILE A 115 -2.46 -14.40 6.01
N THR A 116 -2.79 -13.77 7.12
CA THR A 116 -3.67 -14.33 8.14
C THR A 116 -5.02 -13.61 8.09
N ILE A 117 -6.12 -14.37 8.09
CA ILE A 117 -7.46 -13.84 8.31
C ILE A 117 -7.88 -14.16 9.73
N TYR A 118 -8.24 -13.13 10.52
CA TYR A 118 -8.61 -13.27 11.93
C TYR A 118 -9.99 -12.69 12.16
N THR A 119 -11.00 -13.53 12.45
CA THR A 119 -12.40 -13.12 12.49
C THR A 119 -13.07 -13.30 13.85
N ALA A 120 -13.93 -12.32 14.18
CA ALA A 120 -14.79 -12.33 15.38
C ALA A 120 -16.20 -12.87 15.10
N ARG A 121 -16.44 -13.46 13.92
CA ARG A 121 -17.76 -14.01 13.57
C ARG A 121 -18.29 -14.91 14.67
N ARG A 122 -19.56 -14.70 15.08
CA ARG A 122 -20.25 -15.48 16.10
C ARG A 122 -19.64 -15.44 17.50
N MET A 123 -18.56 -14.70 17.73
CA MET A 123 -17.95 -14.64 19.06
C MET A 123 -18.90 -14.06 20.11
N LYS A 124 -19.62 -12.98 19.78
CA LYS A 124 -20.68 -12.42 20.66
C LYS A 124 -21.80 -13.42 20.89
N THR A 125 -22.26 -14.09 19.84
CA THR A 125 -23.39 -15.07 19.89
C THR A 125 -23.08 -16.24 20.82
N HIS A 126 -21.85 -16.70 20.85
CA HIS A 126 -21.42 -17.87 21.62
C HIS A 126 -20.64 -17.52 22.90
N ASN A 127 -20.72 -16.28 23.39
CA ASN A 127 -19.99 -15.83 24.58
C ASN A 127 -18.52 -16.25 24.54
N SER A 128 -17.86 -15.96 23.43
CA SER A 128 -16.45 -16.25 23.17
C SER A 128 -16.08 -17.74 23.15
N ASN A 129 -17.03 -18.64 23.00
CA ASN A 129 -16.76 -20.08 22.86
C ASN A 129 -16.33 -20.42 21.44
N VAL A 130 -15.03 -20.40 21.20
CA VAL A 130 -14.42 -20.62 19.87
C VAL A 130 -14.81 -21.99 19.27
N LYS A 131 -14.93 -23.05 20.07
CA LYS A 131 -15.32 -24.37 19.55
C LYS A 131 -16.73 -24.35 18.95
N LYS A 132 -17.68 -23.67 19.61
CA LYS A 132 -19.07 -23.52 19.09
C LYS A 132 -19.07 -22.63 17.84
N VAL A 133 -18.29 -21.56 17.83
CA VAL A 133 -18.12 -20.66 16.68
C VAL A 133 -17.63 -21.44 15.46
N ILE A 134 -16.56 -22.20 15.60
CA ILE A 134 -15.99 -22.99 14.49
C ILE A 134 -17.02 -23.98 13.96
N LYS A 135 -17.72 -24.68 14.83
CA LYS A 135 -18.74 -25.67 14.43
C LYS A 135 -19.87 -25.04 13.59
N GLU A 136 -20.27 -23.80 13.92
CA GLU A 136 -21.37 -23.12 13.24
C GLU A 136 -20.99 -22.45 11.93
N ILE A 137 -19.84 -21.73 11.91
CA ILE A 137 -19.59 -20.75 10.82
C ILE A 137 -18.40 -21.10 9.92
N LYS A 138 -17.55 -22.05 10.28
CA LYS A 138 -16.31 -22.34 9.56
C LYS A 138 -16.54 -22.68 8.09
N GLU A 139 -17.44 -23.62 7.80
CA GLU A 139 -17.70 -24.10 6.44
C GLU A 139 -18.21 -22.98 5.54
N LEU A 140 -19.17 -22.19 6.04
CA LEU A 140 -19.70 -21.05 5.31
C LEU A 140 -18.61 -20.02 5.05
N THR A 141 -17.77 -19.72 6.05
CA THR A 141 -16.67 -18.75 5.88
C THR A 141 -15.68 -19.22 4.83
N ILE A 142 -15.21 -20.47 4.87
CA ILE A 142 -14.29 -21.02 3.87
C ILE A 142 -14.90 -20.97 2.46
N LYS A 143 -16.17 -21.34 2.32
CA LYS A 143 -16.89 -21.27 1.04
C LYS A 143 -16.93 -19.85 0.49
N GLN A 144 -17.19 -18.85 1.35
CA GLN A 144 -17.20 -17.45 0.95
C GLN A 144 -15.82 -16.96 0.51
N LEU A 145 -14.77 -17.22 1.29
CA LEU A 145 -13.40 -16.84 0.94
C LEU A 145 -13.01 -17.41 -0.44
N LYS A 146 -13.33 -18.67 -0.70
CA LYS A 146 -13.11 -19.30 -2.00
C LYS A 146 -13.91 -18.62 -3.12
N ASN A 147 -15.20 -18.36 -2.92
CA ASN A 147 -16.05 -17.72 -3.92
C ASN A 147 -15.63 -16.31 -4.26
N PHE A 148 -15.12 -15.56 -3.27
CA PHE A 148 -14.64 -14.19 -3.45
C PHE A 148 -13.17 -14.12 -3.89
N LYS A 149 -12.53 -15.28 -4.12
CA LYS A 149 -11.10 -15.39 -4.50
C LYS A 149 -10.16 -14.72 -3.51
N ILE A 150 -10.47 -14.85 -2.23
CA ILE A 150 -9.61 -14.37 -1.13
C ILE A 150 -8.64 -15.50 -0.80
N ASP A 151 -7.37 -15.31 -1.14
CA ASP A 151 -6.30 -16.27 -0.88
C ASP A 151 -5.58 -15.91 0.42
N TYR A 152 -5.30 -16.92 1.26
CA TYR A 152 -4.71 -16.73 2.59
C TYR A 152 -3.87 -17.94 3.00
N ASP A 153 -2.97 -17.75 3.95
CA ASP A 153 -2.17 -18.82 4.53
C ASP A 153 -2.84 -19.39 5.80
N GLU A 154 -3.44 -18.52 6.60
CA GLU A 154 -4.11 -18.91 7.85
C GLU A 154 -5.49 -18.30 7.97
N LEU A 155 -6.45 -19.08 8.50
CA LEU A 155 -7.77 -18.61 8.90
C LEU A 155 -7.99 -18.91 10.37
N ILE A 156 -8.04 -17.87 11.19
CA ILE A 156 -8.17 -17.96 12.64
C ILE A 156 -9.55 -17.46 13.06
N PHE A 157 -10.29 -18.32 13.77
CA PHE A 157 -11.51 -17.94 14.48
C PHE A 157 -11.17 -17.62 15.93
N GLY A 158 -11.96 -16.75 16.58
CA GLY A 158 -11.76 -16.45 17.96
C GLY A 158 -11.14 -15.07 18.22
N LYS A 159 -11.11 -14.18 17.20
CA LYS A 159 -10.82 -12.77 17.43
C LYS A 159 -11.77 -12.26 18.52
N PRO A 160 -11.29 -11.68 19.63
CA PRO A 160 -12.16 -11.16 20.68
C PRO A 160 -13.22 -10.23 20.11
N TYR A 161 -14.45 -10.37 20.56
CA TYR A 161 -15.47 -9.37 20.27
C TYR A 161 -15.18 -8.13 21.12
N ALA A 162 -14.91 -7.01 20.45
CA ALA A 162 -14.62 -5.72 21.08
C ALA A 162 -15.28 -4.59 20.32
N ASP A 163 -15.57 -3.49 20.99
CA ASP A 163 -16.07 -2.27 20.35
C ASP A 163 -14.94 -1.49 19.69
N TYR A 164 -13.71 -1.58 20.23
CA TYR A 164 -12.50 -0.96 19.71
C TYR A 164 -11.30 -1.92 19.79
N TYR A 165 -10.46 -1.90 18.76
CA TYR A 165 -9.14 -2.51 18.79
C TYR A 165 -8.11 -1.38 18.82
N ILE A 166 -7.27 -1.37 19.87
CA ILE A 166 -6.19 -0.40 20.04
C ILE A 166 -4.89 -1.17 19.89
N ASP A 167 -4.11 -0.85 18.86
CA ASP A 167 -2.91 -1.57 18.47
C ASP A 167 -1.94 -0.59 17.77
N ASP A 168 -0.65 -0.74 17.99
CA ASP A 168 0.40 0.11 17.42
C ASP A 168 0.67 -0.17 15.93
N LEU A 169 0.27 -1.34 15.43
CA LEU A 169 0.46 -1.76 14.04
C LEU A 169 -0.85 -1.78 13.23
N SER A 170 -1.97 -1.33 13.81
CA SER A 170 -3.25 -1.40 13.12
C SER A 170 -3.44 -0.25 12.11
N ILE A 171 -3.98 -0.60 10.96
CA ILE A 171 -4.37 0.34 9.91
C ILE A 171 -5.86 0.18 9.66
N ASN A 172 -6.57 1.30 9.54
CA ASN A 172 -8.00 1.27 9.23
C ASN A 172 -8.21 0.78 7.79
N SER A 173 -8.99 -0.29 7.63
CA SER A 173 -9.26 -0.91 6.33
C SER A 173 -10.07 -0.04 5.36
N LEU A 174 -10.66 1.06 5.83
CA LEU A 174 -11.39 2.02 5.00
C LEU A 174 -10.49 3.16 4.46
N GLU A 175 -9.23 3.21 4.92
CA GLU A 175 -8.23 4.11 4.35
C GLU A 175 -7.59 3.51 3.09
N ASP A 176 -6.85 4.32 2.34
CA ASP A 176 -6.06 3.83 1.21
C ASP A 176 -4.87 3.00 1.73
N LEU A 177 -5.04 1.68 1.75
CA LEU A 177 -4.04 0.73 2.25
C LEU A 177 -2.76 0.75 1.42
N ASN A 178 -2.85 1.04 0.11
CA ASN A 178 -1.68 1.12 -0.76
C ASN A 178 -0.80 2.31 -0.36
N PHE A 179 -1.43 3.46 -0.18
CA PHE A 179 -0.72 4.68 0.25
C PHE A 179 -0.12 4.52 1.65
N LYS A 180 -0.90 4.00 2.61
CA LYS A 180 -0.46 3.83 4.01
C LYS A 180 0.72 2.88 4.15
N LEU A 181 0.75 1.82 3.35
CA LEU A 181 1.78 0.78 3.41
C LEU A 181 2.87 0.92 2.35
N GLY A 182 2.79 1.96 1.51
CA GLY A 182 3.79 2.22 0.47
C GLY A 182 3.73 1.26 -0.72
N TYR A 183 2.59 0.59 -0.93
CA TYR A 183 2.36 -0.26 -2.10
C TYR A 183 1.58 0.52 -3.15
N TYR A 184 2.25 0.91 -4.23
CA TYR A 184 1.64 1.66 -5.32
C TYR A 184 1.37 0.73 -6.49
N TYR A 185 0.11 0.71 -6.95
CA TYR A 185 -0.30 0.11 -8.22
C TYR A 185 -1.33 0.99 -8.90
N GLU A 186 -1.47 0.84 -10.21
CA GLU A 186 -2.48 1.55 -11.01
C GLU A 186 -3.87 0.95 -10.84
#